data_420e701113e791f101ab2e91ca002f79
#
_entry.id   420e701113e791f101ab2e91ca002f79
#
_cell.length_a   1.000
_cell.length_b   1.000
_cell.length_c   1.000
_cell.angle_alpha   90.00
_cell.angle_beta   90.00
_cell.angle_gamma   90.00
#
_symmetry.space_group_name_H-M   'P 1'
#
loop_
_entity.id
_entity.type
_entity.pdbx_description
1 polymer ?
#
loop_
_entity_poly.entity_id
_entity_poly.type
_entity_poly.pdbx_seq_one_letter_code
_entity_poly.pdbx_strand_id
1 'polypeptide(L)'
;IPTRFWLDVLAKVCGICLGLGYDGALQYDPKDVERVRHIVRKYPSALLWTHKTYIDGFVVPKILFDNNFPMPHFFGGANLNVPILGFLLRRAGGIFIRRSFQDNEIYKLSLKQYIGYLMEKRFPMTWSFEGTRSRLGKLMPPKYGLLKYVLEGAHHAGSQDIHIIPVSVSYDLIRDAEEYAREQSGTPK
;
A
#
# COMPACT_ATOMS: atom_id res chain seq x y z
N ILE A 1 -4.05 5.52 -15.17
CA ILE A 1 -3.20 4.30 -15.26
C ILE A 1 -1.75 4.77 -15.10
N PRO A 2 -0.96 4.15 -14.21
CA PRO A 2 0.45 4.48 -14.06
C PRO A 2 1.21 4.22 -15.35
N THR A 3 2.14 5.12 -15.68
CA THR A 3 3.03 4.91 -16.83
C THR A 3 4.40 4.44 -16.35
N ARG A 4 5.15 3.72 -17.19
CA ARG A 4 6.49 3.21 -16.86
C ARG A 4 7.41 4.31 -16.36
N PHE A 5 7.40 5.47 -16.99
CA PHE A 5 8.21 6.61 -16.58
C PHE A 5 7.98 7.00 -15.10
N TRP A 6 6.72 7.14 -14.67
CA TRP A 6 6.41 7.52 -13.28
C TRP A 6 6.70 6.41 -12.27
N LEU A 7 6.60 5.15 -12.68
CA LEU A 7 7.03 4.02 -11.86
C LEU A 7 8.55 4.00 -11.68
N ASP A 8 9.33 4.28 -12.72
CA ASP A 8 10.79 4.39 -12.65
C ASP A 8 11.20 5.55 -11.73
N VAL A 9 10.52 6.71 -11.82
CA VAL A 9 10.73 7.85 -10.92
C VAL A 9 10.41 7.45 -9.47
N LEU A 10 9.28 6.81 -9.22
CA LEU A 10 8.92 6.36 -7.88
C LEU A 10 9.95 5.37 -7.32
N ALA A 11 10.38 4.39 -8.12
CA ALA A 11 11.37 3.40 -7.71
C ALA A 11 12.72 4.03 -7.33
N LYS A 12 13.16 5.05 -8.07
CA LYS A 12 14.37 5.83 -7.74
C LYS A 12 14.19 6.61 -6.43
N VAL A 13 13.05 7.27 -6.25
CA VAL A 13 12.73 7.98 -4.99
C VAL A 13 12.72 6.99 -3.81
N CYS A 14 12.07 5.84 -3.96
CA CYS A 14 12.10 4.80 -2.94
C CYS A 14 13.53 4.34 -2.61
N GLY A 15 14.36 4.10 -3.63
CA GLY A 15 15.77 3.72 -3.44
C GLY A 15 16.58 4.75 -2.68
N ILE A 16 16.41 6.04 -3.02
CA ILE A 16 17.08 7.14 -2.32
C ILE A 16 16.61 7.22 -0.85
N CYS A 17 15.31 7.20 -0.60
CA CYS A 17 14.75 7.26 0.75
C CYS A 17 15.22 6.08 1.61
N LEU A 18 15.29 4.88 1.04
CA LEU A 18 15.80 3.71 1.75
C LEU A 18 17.29 3.82 2.02
N GLY A 19 18.11 4.26 1.05
CA GLY A 19 19.55 4.44 1.23
C GLY A 19 19.93 5.54 2.22
N LEU A 20 19.07 6.54 2.44
CA LEU A 20 19.26 7.54 3.50
C LEU A 20 18.93 7.00 4.90
N GLY A 21 18.12 5.96 4.98
CA GLY A 21 17.62 5.39 6.22
C GLY A 21 18.27 4.09 6.65
N TYR A 22 18.75 3.27 5.72
CA TYR A 22 19.21 1.91 5.96
C TYR A 22 20.39 1.55 5.06
N ASP A 23 21.43 0.95 5.62
CA ASP A 23 22.66 0.61 4.91
C ASP A 23 22.64 -0.80 4.28
N GLY A 24 21.59 -1.57 4.56
CA GLY A 24 21.46 -2.95 4.12
C GLY A 24 20.58 -3.14 2.89
N ALA A 25 20.80 -4.22 2.19
CA ALA A 25 19.91 -4.68 1.13
C ALA A 25 18.58 -5.19 1.74
N LEU A 26 17.48 -4.95 1.02
CA LEU A 26 16.19 -5.53 1.37
C LEU A 26 16.28 -7.06 1.28
N GLN A 27 15.99 -7.75 2.39
CA GLN A 27 16.02 -9.20 2.46
C GLN A 27 14.62 -9.78 2.25
N TYR A 28 14.50 -10.73 1.37
CA TYR A 28 13.26 -11.46 1.08
C TYR A 28 13.60 -12.84 0.49
N ASP A 29 12.68 -13.79 0.60
CA ASP A 29 12.83 -15.08 -0.07
C ASP A 29 12.49 -14.94 -1.56
N PRO A 30 13.41 -15.18 -2.49
CA PRO A 30 13.16 -15.11 -3.93
C PRO A 30 12.06 -16.07 -4.40
N LYS A 31 11.90 -17.24 -3.75
CA LYS A 31 10.86 -18.21 -4.09
C LYS A 31 9.46 -17.70 -3.74
N ASP A 32 9.33 -17.03 -2.58
CA ASP A 32 8.08 -16.42 -2.18
C ASP A 32 7.71 -15.26 -3.11
N VAL A 33 8.68 -14.42 -3.46
CA VAL A 33 8.49 -13.33 -4.41
C VAL A 33 8.04 -13.85 -5.77
N GLU A 34 8.66 -14.91 -6.29
CA GLU A 34 8.28 -15.53 -7.57
C GLU A 34 6.86 -16.11 -7.52
N ARG A 35 6.53 -16.83 -6.44
CA ARG A 35 5.18 -17.38 -6.22
C ARG A 35 4.12 -16.28 -6.21
N VAL A 36 4.36 -15.21 -5.46
CA VAL A 36 3.44 -14.07 -5.38
C VAL A 36 3.32 -13.37 -6.72
N ARG A 37 4.43 -13.16 -7.43
CA ARG A 37 4.43 -12.57 -8.78
C ARG A 37 3.58 -13.37 -9.76
N HIS A 38 3.65 -14.70 -9.72
CA HIS A 38 2.82 -15.58 -10.55
C HIS A 38 1.32 -15.39 -10.23
N ILE A 39 0.95 -15.36 -8.95
CA ILE A 39 -0.42 -15.14 -8.50
C ILE A 39 -0.94 -13.78 -8.99
N VAL A 40 -0.19 -12.71 -8.73
CA VAL A 40 -0.58 -11.33 -9.06
C VAL A 40 -0.75 -11.11 -10.58
N ARG A 41 0.02 -11.84 -11.40
CA ARG A 41 -0.13 -11.78 -12.87
C ARG A 41 -1.36 -12.50 -13.39
N LYS A 42 -1.80 -13.53 -12.68
CA LYS A 42 -2.88 -14.41 -13.15
C LYS A 42 -4.25 -14.07 -12.57
N TYR A 43 -4.28 -13.60 -11.32
CA TYR A 43 -5.51 -13.41 -10.57
C TYR A 43 -5.67 -11.99 -10.03
N PRO A 44 -6.91 -11.51 -9.86
CA PRO A 44 -7.17 -10.31 -9.08
C PRO A 44 -6.57 -10.45 -7.68
N SER A 45 -5.78 -9.48 -7.26
CA SER A 45 -4.99 -9.65 -6.03
C SER A 45 -4.95 -8.37 -5.20
N ALA A 46 -4.93 -8.54 -3.88
CA ALA A 46 -4.74 -7.48 -2.91
C ALA A 46 -3.59 -7.83 -1.96
N LEU A 47 -2.54 -7.00 -1.98
CA LEU A 47 -1.40 -7.14 -1.08
C LEU A 47 -1.66 -6.28 0.17
N LEU A 48 -1.77 -6.94 1.31
CA LEU A 48 -2.09 -6.31 2.60
C LEU A 48 -0.86 -6.33 3.50
N TRP A 49 -0.32 -5.16 3.79
CA TRP A 49 0.92 -5.04 4.56
C TRP A 49 0.71 -4.44 5.95
N THR A 50 1.59 -4.83 6.87
CA THR A 50 1.67 -4.29 8.22
C THR A 50 2.31 -2.91 8.18
N HIS A 51 1.85 -1.95 9.00
CA HIS A 51 2.35 -0.58 8.98
C HIS A 51 3.04 -0.22 10.30
N LYS A 52 4.37 -0.28 10.31
CA LYS A 52 5.20 -0.02 11.50
C LYS A 52 5.93 1.32 11.44
N THR A 53 6.29 1.77 10.23
CA THR A 53 7.10 2.98 10.02
C THR A 53 6.68 3.68 8.73
N TYR A 54 7.06 4.93 8.54
CA TYR A 54 6.87 5.65 7.27
C TYR A 54 7.59 4.97 6.09
N ILE A 55 8.68 4.26 6.39
CA ILE A 55 9.51 3.58 5.39
C ILE A 55 8.79 2.41 4.71
N ASP A 56 7.80 1.79 5.34
CA ASP A 56 7.01 0.69 4.72
C ASP A 56 6.46 1.07 3.34
N GLY A 57 6.03 2.33 3.21
CA GLY A 57 5.55 2.89 1.96
C GLY A 57 6.58 2.97 0.84
N PHE A 58 7.86 2.79 1.13
CA PHE A 58 8.97 2.73 0.17
C PHE A 58 9.49 1.32 -0.03
N VAL A 59 9.52 0.50 1.02
CA VAL A 59 10.02 -0.88 0.99
C VAL A 59 9.19 -1.74 0.05
N VAL A 60 7.88 -1.79 0.26
CA VAL A 60 6.99 -2.66 -0.52
C VAL A 60 7.02 -2.31 -2.01
N PRO A 61 6.82 -1.04 -2.44
CA PRO A 61 6.92 -0.68 -3.85
C PRO A 61 8.29 -0.98 -4.46
N LYS A 62 9.37 -0.78 -3.71
CA LYS A 62 10.74 -1.05 -4.20
C LYS A 62 10.94 -2.53 -4.50
N ILE A 63 10.57 -3.43 -3.59
CA ILE A 63 10.65 -4.88 -3.81
C ILE A 63 9.83 -5.31 -5.02
N LEU A 64 8.59 -4.81 -5.13
CA LEU A 64 7.72 -5.14 -6.24
C LEU A 64 8.28 -4.66 -7.59
N PHE A 65 8.82 -3.45 -7.62
CA PHE A 65 9.41 -2.89 -8.83
C PHE A 65 10.66 -3.66 -9.26
N ASP A 66 11.59 -3.91 -8.34
CA ASP A 66 12.86 -4.61 -8.63
C ASP A 66 12.63 -6.04 -9.12
N ASN A 67 11.51 -6.65 -8.72
CA ASN A 67 11.13 -8.01 -9.11
C ASN A 67 10.12 -8.05 -10.27
N ASN A 68 9.94 -6.96 -11.02
CA ASN A 68 9.09 -6.89 -12.21
C ASN A 68 7.64 -7.31 -11.96
N PHE A 69 7.06 -6.90 -10.84
CA PHE A 69 5.63 -7.09 -10.59
C PHE A 69 4.78 -6.17 -11.46
N PRO A 70 3.53 -6.59 -11.79
CA PRO A 70 2.50 -5.63 -12.15
C PRO A 70 2.30 -4.69 -10.95
N MET A 71 2.69 -3.42 -11.10
CA MET A 71 2.68 -2.48 -9.97
C MET A 71 1.26 -2.26 -9.47
N PRO A 72 0.99 -2.49 -8.18
CA PRO A 72 -0.34 -2.36 -7.63
C PRO A 72 -0.78 -0.90 -7.51
N HIS A 73 -2.06 -0.66 -7.66
CA HIS A 73 -2.68 0.57 -7.20
C HIS A 73 -2.66 0.59 -5.67
N PHE A 74 -2.08 1.64 -5.07
CA PHE A 74 -2.00 1.72 -3.63
C PHE A 74 -3.00 2.74 -3.06
N PHE A 75 -3.65 2.34 -1.98
CA PHE A 75 -4.57 3.19 -1.27
C PHE A 75 -3.86 3.91 -0.12
N GLY A 76 -3.97 5.23 -0.10
CA GLY A 76 -3.39 6.06 0.94
C GLY A 76 -4.39 7.07 1.50
N GLY A 77 -4.12 7.58 2.68
CA GLY A 77 -4.93 8.65 3.25
C GLY A 77 -4.77 9.96 2.48
N ALA A 78 -5.82 10.78 2.47
CA ALA A 78 -5.83 12.08 1.78
C ALA A 78 -4.72 13.05 2.27
N ASN A 79 -4.15 12.81 3.46
CA ASN A 79 -3.02 13.56 3.99
C ASN A 79 -1.71 13.38 3.19
N LEU A 80 -1.59 12.32 2.40
CA LEU A 80 -0.45 12.12 1.49
C LEU A 80 -0.55 12.98 0.22
N ASN A 81 -1.69 13.62 0.00
CA ASN A 81 -1.96 14.44 -1.16
C ASN A 81 -1.37 15.86 -1.04
N VAL A 82 -0.10 15.94 -0.66
CA VAL A 82 0.64 17.21 -0.66
C VAL A 82 1.24 17.49 -2.05
N PRO A 83 1.54 18.74 -2.42
CA PRO A 83 1.75 19.15 -3.81
C PRO A 83 2.67 18.24 -4.64
N ILE A 84 3.93 18.09 -4.27
CA ILE A 84 4.90 17.31 -5.07
C ILE A 84 4.67 15.82 -4.89
N LEU A 85 4.59 15.35 -3.64
CA LEU A 85 4.44 13.95 -3.32
C LEU A 85 3.10 13.39 -3.85
N GLY A 86 2.00 14.11 -3.61
CA GLY A 86 0.69 13.68 -4.09
C GLY A 86 0.59 13.61 -5.62
N PHE A 87 1.29 14.51 -6.33
CA PHE A 87 1.39 14.45 -7.79
C PHE A 87 2.12 13.18 -8.24
N LEU A 88 3.31 12.90 -7.69
CA LEU A 88 4.10 11.70 -8.00
C LEU A 88 3.31 10.43 -7.69
N LEU A 89 2.75 10.34 -6.49
CA LEU A 89 2.03 9.15 -6.04
C LEU A 89 0.82 8.86 -6.92
N ARG A 90 0.02 9.87 -7.32
CA ARG A 90 -1.11 9.67 -8.25
C ARG A 90 -0.65 9.16 -9.61
N ARG A 91 0.44 9.66 -10.14
CA ARG A 91 0.99 9.22 -11.43
C ARG A 91 1.55 7.80 -11.37
N ALA A 92 1.96 7.37 -10.18
CA ALA A 92 2.44 6.02 -9.91
C ALA A 92 1.33 5.03 -9.47
N GLY A 93 0.06 5.42 -9.51
CA GLY A 93 -1.07 4.54 -9.17
C GLY A 93 -1.68 4.74 -7.79
N GLY A 94 -1.33 5.83 -7.10
CA GLY A 94 -1.89 6.17 -5.80
C GLY A 94 -3.34 6.63 -5.85
N ILE A 95 -4.14 6.08 -4.98
CA ILE A 95 -5.57 6.38 -4.78
C ILE A 95 -5.73 6.95 -3.37
N PHE A 96 -6.09 8.24 -3.28
CA PHE A 96 -6.25 8.89 -1.99
C PHE A 96 -7.68 8.78 -1.49
N ILE A 97 -7.83 8.18 -0.29
CA ILE A 97 -9.12 7.98 0.34
C ILE A 97 -9.31 9.01 1.47
N ARG A 98 -10.51 9.58 1.55
CA ARG A 98 -10.90 10.43 2.67
C ARG A 98 -10.99 9.60 3.95
N ARG A 99 -10.58 10.17 5.09
CA ARG A 99 -10.65 9.49 6.39
C ARG A 99 -12.08 9.30 6.89
N SER A 100 -12.96 10.23 6.56
CA SER A 100 -14.38 10.18 6.90
C SER A 100 -15.22 10.49 5.65
N PHE A 101 -16.12 9.59 5.31
CA PHE A 101 -17.04 9.71 4.18
C PHE A 101 -18.34 8.93 4.43
N GLN A 102 -18.63 8.63 5.71
CA GLN A 102 -19.76 7.77 6.07
C GLN A 102 -21.10 8.33 5.60
N ASP A 103 -21.22 9.66 5.52
CA ASP A 103 -22.46 10.35 5.13
C ASP A 103 -22.49 10.74 3.64
N ASN A 104 -21.48 10.31 2.85
CA ASN A 104 -21.40 10.66 1.43
C ASN A 104 -21.61 9.42 0.55
N GLU A 105 -22.88 9.15 0.22
CA GLU A 105 -23.27 7.98 -0.58
C GLU A 105 -22.70 8.02 -2.00
N ILE A 106 -22.60 9.22 -2.61
CA ILE A 106 -22.01 9.38 -3.95
C ILE A 106 -20.54 8.97 -3.93
N TYR A 107 -19.81 9.40 -2.90
CA TYR A 107 -18.40 9.03 -2.76
C TYR A 107 -18.22 7.52 -2.54
N LYS A 108 -19.05 6.90 -1.71
CA LYS A 108 -19.05 5.45 -1.48
C LYS A 108 -19.29 4.68 -2.78
N LEU A 109 -20.34 5.08 -3.52
CA LEU A 109 -20.69 4.45 -4.78
C LEU A 109 -19.58 4.60 -5.81
N SER A 110 -19.01 5.80 -5.96
CA SER A 110 -17.90 6.07 -6.89
C SER A 110 -16.67 5.24 -6.53
N LEU A 111 -16.35 5.12 -5.23
CA LEU A 111 -15.22 4.31 -4.76
C LEU A 111 -15.44 2.82 -5.07
N LYS A 112 -16.64 2.30 -4.79
CA LYS A 112 -17.01 0.91 -5.11
C LYS A 112 -16.90 0.61 -6.60
N GLN A 113 -17.45 1.49 -7.44
CA GLN A 113 -17.38 1.32 -8.91
C GLN A 113 -15.94 1.37 -9.41
N TYR A 114 -15.12 2.28 -8.86
CA TYR A 114 -13.73 2.37 -9.24
C TYR A 114 -12.94 1.12 -8.83
N ILE A 115 -13.15 0.61 -7.63
CA ILE A 115 -12.56 -0.66 -7.17
C ILE A 115 -13.04 -1.81 -8.06
N GLY A 116 -14.34 -1.88 -8.38
CA GLY A 116 -14.89 -2.88 -9.29
C GLY A 116 -14.20 -2.86 -10.65
N TYR A 117 -13.99 -1.66 -11.22
CA TYR A 117 -13.23 -1.51 -12.47
C TYR A 117 -11.79 -2.03 -12.35
N LEU A 118 -11.07 -1.73 -11.26
CA LEU A 118 -9.73 -2.24 -11.05
C LEU A 118 -9.71 -3.77 -10.97
N MET A 119 -10.71 -4.37 -10.33
CA MET A 119 -10.86 -5.82 -10.22
C MET A 119 -11.18 -6.46 -11.58
N GLU A 120 -12.10 -5.90 -12.35
CA GLU A 120 -12.43 -6.35 -13.71
C GLU A 120 -11.18 -6.37 -14.61
N LYS A 121 -10.37 -5.33 -14.52
CA LYS A 121 -9.11 -5.22 -15.28
C LYS A 121 -7.94 -6.01 -14.65
N ARG A 122 -8.17 -6.71 -13.54
CA ARG A 122 -7.16 -7.45 -12.77
C ARG A 122 -5.95 -6.61 -12.36
N PHE A 123 -6.17 -5.33 -12.10
CA PHE A 123 -5.11 -4.51 -11.51
C PHE A 123 -4.91 -4.90 -10.05
N PRO A 124 -3.69 -5.27 -9.63
CA PRO A 124 -3.42 -5.55 -8.25
C PRO A 124 -3.58 -4.29 -7.39
N MET A 125 -3.98 -4.47 -6.16
CA MET A 125 -4.15 -3.40 -5.19
C MET A 125 -3.32 -3.63 -3.94
N THR A 126 -2.95 -2.57 -3.24
CA THR A 126 -2.19 -2.69 -2.00
C THR A 126 -2.53 -1.58 -1.01
N TRP A 127 -2.57 -1.92 0.27
CA TRP A 127 -2.72 -0.97 1.37
C TRP A 127 -2.31 -1.58 2.70
N SER A 128 -2.10 -0.71 3.71
CA SER A 128 -1.99 -1.17 5.09
C SER A 128 -3.37 -1.54 5.64
N PHE A 129 -3.56 -2.80 6.02
CA PHE A 129 -4.85 -3.26 6.55
C PHE A 129 -5.15 -2.72 7.96
N GLU A 130 -4.15 -2.20 8.67
CA GLU A 130 -4.29 -1.55 9.96
C GLU A 130 -4.84 -0.11 9.83
N GLY A 131 -4.67 0.52 8.68
CA GLY A 131 -5.13 1.88 8.39
C GLY A 131 -4.39 2.99 9.17
N THR A 132 -3.46 2.62 10.03
CA THR A 132 -2.58 3.52 10.79
C THR A 132 -1.28 2.80 11.13
N ARG A 133 -0.24 3.57 11.51
CA ARG A 133 1.03 2.98 11.95
C ARG A 133 0.93 2.38 13.35
N SER A 134 1.52 1.22 13.54
CA SER A 134 1.71 0.62 14.85
C SER A 134 2.94 1.23 15.55
N ARG A 135 2.70 2.15 16.47
CA ARG A 135 3.76 2.83 17.24
C ARG A 135 4.42 1.94 18.30
N LEU A 136 3.79 0.82 18.63
CA LEU A 136 4.28 -0.13 19.63
C LEU A 136 4.96 -1.35 18.99
N GLY A 137 5.10 -1.37 17.65
CA GLY A 137 5.62 -2.53 16.93
C GLY A 137 4.68 -3.75 16.92
N LYS A 138 3.55 -3.69 17.64
CA LYS A 138 2.53 -4.75 17.67
C LYS A 138 1.56 -4.61 16.50
N LEU A 139 1.01 -5.73 16.07
CA LEU A 139 -0.06 -5.74 15.07
C LEU A 139 -1.29 -5.01 15.62
N MET A 140 -1.79 -4.04 14.87
CA MET A 140 -2.99 -3.29 15.24
C MET A 140 -4.24 -4.00 14.71
N PRO A 141 -5.42 -3.78 15.33
CA PRO A 141 -6.67 -4.31 14.81
C PRO A 141 -6.91 -3.90 13.36
N PRO A 142 -7.33 -4.84 12.50
CA PRO A 142 -7.53 -4.57 11.07
C PRO A 142 -8.70 -3.62 10.80
N LYS A 143 -8.58 -2.82 9.74
CA LYS A 143 -9.65 -1.95 9.22
C LYS A 143 -10.30 -2.62 8.00
N TYR A 144 -11.46 -3.20 8.17
CA TYR A 144 -12.14 -3.98 7.13
C TYR A 144 -12.86 -3.16 6.06
N GLY A 145 -13.02 -1.84 6.24
CA GLY A 145 -13.84 -1.01 5.33
C GLY A 145 -13.41 -1.11 3.86
N LEU A 146 -12.12 -0.97 3.58
CA LEU A 146 -11.61 -1.07 2.20
C LEU A 146 -11.68 -2.50 1.69
N LEU A 147 -11.36 -3.50 2.53
CA LEU A 147 -11.46 -4.90 2.16
C LEU A 147 -12.90 -5.27 1.76
N LYS A 148 -13.90 -4.78 2.49
CA LYS A 148 -15.31 -4.95 2.14
C LYS A 148 -15.61 -4.42 0.72
N TYR A 149 -15.15 -3.21 0.39
CA TYR A 149 -15.34 -2.66 -0.96
C TYR A 149 -14.63 -3.45 -2.04
N VAL A 150 -13.45 -3.98 -1.74
CA VAL A 150 -12.70 -4.84 -2.68
C VAL A 150 -13.45 -6.15 -2.94
N LEU A 151 -13.98 -6.81 -1.89
CA LEU A 151 -14.76 -8.04 -2.03
C LEU A 151 -16.08 -7.79 -2.76
N GLU A 152 -16.80 -6.73 -2.43
CA GLU A 152 -18.03 -6.33 -3.13
C GLU A 152 -17.74 -6.01 -4.61
N GLY A 153 -16.65 -5.27 -4.89
CA GLY A 153 -16.23 -4.95 -6.24
C GLY A 153 -15.85 -6.18 -7.06
N ALA A 154 -15.13 -7.13 -6.45
CA ALA A 154 -14.81 -8.41 -7.09
C ALA A 154 -16.08 -9.21 -7.44
N HIS A 155 -17.02 -9.28 -6.52
CA HIS A 155 -18.30 -9.96 -6.74
C HIS A 155 -19.09 -9.31 -7.90
N HIS A 156 -19.22 -7.99 -7.92
CA HIS A 156 -19.89 -7.27 -9.01
C HIS A 156 -19.18 -7.42 -10.35
N ALA A 157 -17.86 -7.52 -10.37
CA ALA A 157 -17.08 -7.76 -11.58
C ALA A 157 -17.16 -9.21 -12.09
N GLY A 158 -17.92 -10.08 -11.43
CA GLY A 158 -18.03 -11.50 -11.76
C GLY A 158 -16.74 -12.28 -11.49
N SER A 159 -15.85 -11.75 -10.67
CA SER A 159 -14.64 -12.47 -10.28
C SER A 159 -14.99 -13.56 -9.27
N GLN A 160 -14.64 -14.81 -9.64
CA GLN A 160 -14.89 -15.96 -8.76
C GLN A 160 -13.89 -16.03 -7.60
N ASP A 161 -12.66 -15.57 -7.85
CA ASP A 161 -11.57 -15.63 -6.87
C ASP A 161 -10.83 -14.29 -6.77
N ILE A 162 -10.53 -13.90 -5.55
CA ILE A 162 -9.58 -12.84 -5.23
C ILE A 162 -8.49 -13.38 -4.31
N HIS A 163 -7.24 -13.13 -4.63
CA HIS A 163 -6.11 -13.53 -3.82
C HIS A 163 -5.72 -12.42 -2.85
N ILE A 164 -5.89 -12.66 -1.56
CA ILE A 164 -5.43 -11.79 -0.49
C ILE A 164 -4.04 -12.26 -0.06
N ILE A 165 -3.05 -11.41 -0.21
CA ILE A 165 -1.64 -11.72 0.02
C ILE A 165 -1.15 -10.89 1.21
N PRO A 166 -0.96 -11.48 2.40
CA PRO A 166 -0.39 -10.78 3.53
C PRO A 166 1.10 -10.53 3.31
N VAL A 167 1.54 -9.30 3.61
CA VAL A 167 2.94 -8.87 3.54
C VAL A 167 3.36 -8.35 4.90
N SER A 168 4.37 -8.96 5.50
CA SER A 168 4.97 -8.47 6.75
C SER A 168 6.34 -7.88 6.47
N VAL A 169 6.59 -6.68 6.98
CA VAL A 169 7.90 -6.04 6.94
C VAL A 169 8.47 -6.04 8.35
N SER A 170 9.71 -6.49 8.49
CA SER A 170 10.46 -6.48 9.74
C SER A 170 11.71 -5.61 9.60
N TYR A 171 12.10 -4.97 10.68
CA TYR A 171 13.24 -4.05 10.75
C TYR A 171 14.11 -4.44 11.93
N ASP A 172 15.42 -4.45 11.76
CA ASP A 172 16.36 -4.60 12.86
C ASP A 172 16.32 -3.36 13.76
N LEU A 173 16.11 -2.18 13.16
CA LEU A 173 15.96 -0.92 13.87
C LEU A 173 14.84 -0.08 13.22
N ILE A 174 13.88 0.35 14.03
CA ILE A 174 12.84 1.32 13.62
C ILE A 174 13.35 2.72 13.97
N ARG A 175 13.72 3.51 12.97
CA ARG A 175 14.24 4.87 13.17
C ARG A 175 13.21 5.85 13.76
N ASP A 176 11.94 5.58 13.54
CA ASP A 176 10.84 6.38 14.10
C ASP A 176 10.59 6.12 15.59
N ALA A 177 11.37 5.24 16.25
CA ALA A 177 11.14 4.83 17.64
C ALA A 177 11.26 5.99 18.63
N GLU A 178 12.18 6.92 18.41
CA GLU A 178 12.31 8.12 19.24
C GLU A 178 11.10 9.07 19.12
N GLU A 179 10.61 9.26 17.88
CA GLU A 179 9.38 10.03 17.62
C GLU A 179 8.18 9.41 18.32
N TYR A 180 8.06 8.08 18.26
CA TYR A 180 7.00 7.35 18.94
C TYR A 180 7.07 7.48 20.46
N ALA A 181 8.27 7.43 21.04
CA ALA A 181 8.46 7.64 22.47
C ALA A 181 8.06 9.06 22.91
N ARG A 182 8.40 10.08 22.12
CA ARG A 182 7.98 11.47 22.36
C ARG A 182 6.45 11.63 22.24
N GLU A 183 5.82 11.05 21.21
CA GLU A 183 4.36 11.09 21.07
C GLU A 183 3.64 10.43 22.26
N GLN A 184 4.20 9.35 22.82
CA GLN A 184 3.64 8.66 23.99
C GLN A 184 3.82 9.44 25.29
N SER A 185 4.90 10.22 25.41
CA SER A 185 5.13 11.08 26.57
C SER A 185 4.29 12.36 26.60
N GLY A 186 3.41 12.54 25.60
CA GLY A 186 2.50 13.69 25.55
C GLY A 186 3.13 14.97 24.99
N THR A 187 4.31 14.88 24.38
CA THR A 187 4.93 16.03 23.71
C THR A 187 4.10 16.41 22.48
N PRO A 188 3.67 17.66 22.31
CA PRO A 188 2.91 18.11 21.15
C PRO A 188 3.70 17.87 19.84
N LYS A 189 2.98 17.58 18.76
CA LYS A 189 3.54 17.44 17.41
C LYS A 189 4.02 18.77 16.88
#